data_d5621bacd3433ce399b6ef8629ab422b
#
_entry.id   d5621bacd3433ce399b6ef8629ab422b
#
_cell.length_a   1.000
_cell.length_b   1.000
_cell.length_c   1.000
_cell.angle_alpha   90.00
_cell.angle_beta   90.00
_cell.angle_gamma   90.00
#
_symmetry.space_group_name_H-M   'P 1'
#
loop_
_entity.id
_entity.type
_entity.pdbx_description
1 polymer ?
#
loop_
_entity_poly.entity_id
_entity_poly.type
_entity_poly.pdbx_seq_one_letter_code
_entity_poly.pdbx_strand_id
1 'polypeptide(L)'
;MAVKNYETLNNNTDVTTTRTLLHEAIPLTGAIVSGTYFEDYTATGETNIKNYSHGMFQSVYDYAYLSSSSNHIFDVTLGYSSNSPLSSSSNEQNAKKINIYNEMAQTLLGYDLTGAIEVFENDLNTSDDSNQMREVFFLNFSRLLTKDQVKKGSFSLQIGTGSWTDPFVTAPVGVTLTDLSASDTQGTNSTIVSGDYGLLYHSPFTASAVGVVFYQAGVAVVTASIFASASVANASTPASGSQDQFNDNNGTMYGITGSWTDLPISSSCDAIRRRIYNLSYNNTTEINSTIYFCRASSNKFNYSTNTTYTTGSKIR
;
A
#
# COMPACT_ATOMS: atom_id res chain seq x y z
N MET A 1 -3.41 -20.65 58.87
CA MET A 1 -2.89 -20.19 57.55
C MET A 1 -3.13 -18.70 57.49
N ALA A 2 -2.08 -17.90 57.33
CA ALA A 2 -2.26 -16.47 57.10
C ALA A 2 -2.91 -16.29 55.74
N VAL A 3 -4.02 -15.59 55.70
CA VAL A 3 -4.66 -15.19 54.42
C VAL A 3 -3.69 -14.32 53.68
N LYS A 4 -3.29 -14.74 52.50
CA LYS A 4 -2.44 -13.91 51.61
C LYS A 4 -3.26 -12.73 51.17
N ASN A 5 -2.98 -11.55 51.69
CA ASN A 5 -3.55 -10.32 51.18
C ASN A 5 -2.83 -9.97 49.87
N TYR A 6 -3.55 -10.00 48.77
CA TYR A 6 -3.10 -9.46 47.49
C TYR A 6 -3.40 -7.97 47.51
N GLU A 7 -2.42 -7.19 47.13
CA GLU A 7 -2.56 -5.76 46.89
C GLU A 7 -2.78 -5.55 45.40
N THR A 8 -3.86 -4.87 45.06
CA THR A 8 -4.17 -4.56 43.66
C THR A 8 -3.31 -3.38 43.18
N LEU A 9 -2.74 -3.48 41.98
CA LEU A 9 -2.05 -2.37 41.35
C LEU A 9 -3.05 -1.24 41.04
N ASN A 10 -2.63 -0.02 41.32
CA ASN A 10 -3.36 1.19 40.93
C ASN A 10 -2.89 1.64 39.55
N ASN A 11 -3.79 1.62 38.57
CA ASN A 11 -3.46 1.98 37.17
C ASN A 11 -2.90 3.39 37.04
N ASN A 12 -3.20 4.30 37.97
CA ASN A 12 -2.75 5.70 37.87
C ASN A 12 -1.35 5.93 38.46
N THR A 13 -0.92 5.05 39.39
CA THR A 13 0.36 5.24 40.12
C THR A 13 1.38 4.13 39.89
N ASP A 14 0.87 2.93 39.64
CA ASP A 14 1.70 1.71 39.61
C ASP A 14 1.87 1.15 38.21
N VAL A 15 1.18 1.72 37.20
CA VAL A 15 1.26 1.28 35.81
C VAL A 15 1.61 2.48 34.93
N THR A 16 2.63 2.35 34.12
CA THR A 16 2.99 3.34 33.10
C THR A 16 3.08 2.66 31.74
N THR A 17 2.30 3.15 30.78
CA THR A 17 2.37 2.72 29.39
C THR A 17 3.07 3.77 28.55
N THR A 18 3.99 3.32 27.69
CA THR A 18 4.68 4.17 26.74
C THR A 18 4.50 3.59 25.34
N ARG A 19 4.30 4.48 24.37
CA ARG A 19 4.24 4.16 22.94
C ARG A 19 5.39 4.87 22.25
N THR A 20 6.21 4.11 21.56
CA THR A 20 7.33 4.63 20.77
C THR A 20 7.15 4.25 19.31
N LEU A 21 7.27 5.21 18.41
CA LEU A 21 7.21 4.99 16.97
C LEU A 21 8.62 5.10 16.39
N LEU A 22 9.04 4.06 15.68
CA LEU A 22 10.27 4.05 14.91
C LEU A 22 9.93 4.13 13.43
N HIS A 23 10.71 4.90 12.68
CA HIS A 23 10.54 5.08 11.25
C HIS A 23 11.82 4.73 10.50
N GLU A 24 11.67 4.01 9.40
CA GLU A 24 12.76 3.65 8.50
C GLU A 24 12.36 4.02 7.08
N ALA A 25 13.29 4.62 6.33
CA ALA A 25 13.08 4.95 4.93
C ALA A 25 13.20 3.69 4.06
N ILE A 26 12.20 3.42 3.25
CA ILE A 26 12.10 2.25 2.38
C ILE A 26 12.08 2.71 0.92
N PRO A 27 13.24 2.73 0.23
CA PRO A 27 13.30 2.98 -1.20
C PRO A 27 12.95 1.69 -1.96
N LEU A 28 11.68 1.42 -2.20
CA LEU A 28 11.24 0.15 -2.80
C LEU A 28 11.94 -0.16 -4.12
N THR A 29 11.90 0.78 -5.07
CA THR A 29 12.58 0.59 -6.36
C THR A 29 14.09 0.68 -6.24
N GLY A 30 14.61 1.47 -5.31
CA GLY A 30 16.04 1.57 -5.00
C GLY A 30 16.61 0.33 -4.30
N ALA A 31 15.76 -0.52 -3.75
CA ALA A 31 16.15 -1.80 -3.15
C ALA A 31 16.40 -2.90 -4.19
N ILE A 32 16.05 -2.68 -5.46
CA ILE A 32 16.29 -3.64 -6.54
C ILE A 32 17.77 -3.63 -6.88
N VAL A 33 18.47 -4.68 -6.47
CA VAL A 33 19.95 -4.76 -6.54
C VAL A 33 20.42 -5.35 -7.85
N SER A 34 19.66 -6.26 -8.42
CA SER A 34 20.04 -6.96 -9.66
C SER A 34 18.80 -7.49 -10.34
N GLY A 35 18.76 -7.32 -11.62
CA GLY A 35 17.66 -7.74 -12.48
C GLY A 35 17.34 -6.68 -13.51
N THR A 36 16.49 -7.04 -14.44
CA THR A 36 16.11 -6.23 -15.61
C THR A 36 14.81 -5.45 -15.35
N TYR A 37 14.71 -4.79 -14.18
CA TYR A 37 13.50 -4.05 -13.85
C TYR A 37 13.19 -2.92 -14.86
N PHE A 38 14.23 -2.28 -15.37
CA PHE A 38 14.15 -1.17 -16.33
C PHE A 38 14.80 -1.50 -17.69
N GLU A 39 15.21 -2.73 -17.91
CA GLU A 39 15.85 -3.07 -19.17
C GLU A 39 14.83 -3.22 -20.30
N ASP A 40 15.35 -3.19 -21.51
CA ASP A 40 14.65 -3.26 -22.76
C ASP A 40 13.52 -4.32 -22.72
N TYR A 41 12.31 -3.90 -23.05
CA TYR A 41 11.12 -4.75 -23.09
C TYR A 41 11.27 -5.94 -24.06
N THR A 42 12.27 -5.92 -24.93
CA THR A 42 12.63 -7.02 -25.82
C THR A 42 13.48 -8.09 -25.14
N ALA A 43 14.03 -7.78 -23.96
CA ALA A 43 14.83 -8.73 -23.21
C ALA A 43 13.95 -9.85 -22.66
N THR A 44 14.19 -11.06 -23.11
CA THR A 44 13.55 -12.29 -22.67
C THR A 44 14.01 -12.71 -21.27
N GLY A 45 13.95 -11.84 -20.27
CA GLY A 45 14.51 -12.25 -19.01
C GLY A 45 14.44 -11.28 -17.86
N GLU A 46 13.27 -10.70 -17.59
CA GLU A 46 13.05 -10.01 -16.31
C GLU A 46 13.07 -11.03 -15.18
N THR A 47 14.26 -11.37 -14.71
CA THR A 47 14.46 -12.47 -13.74
C THR A 47 13.93 -12.13 -12.34
N ASN A 48 13.73 -10.86 -12.03
CA ASN A 48 13.19 -10.38 -10.76
C ASN A 48 11.67 -10.17 -10.78
N ILE A 49 11.01 -10.45 -11.91
CA ILE A 49 9.58 -10.35 -12.07
C ILE A 49 8.96 -11.73 -12.15
N LYS A 50 7.99 -12.01 -11.28
CA LYS A 50 7.28 -13.26 -11.26
C LYS A 50 5.85 -13.09 -11.75
N ASN A 51 5.55 -13.74 -12.87
CA ASN A 51 4.21 -13.95 -13.36
C ASN A 51 3.67 -15.29 -12.86
N TYR A 52 2.45 -15.30 -12.37
CA TYR A 52 1.81 -16.49 -11.86
C TYR A 52 0.89 -17.12 -12.90
N SER A 53 0.76 -18.44 -12.86
CA SER A 53 -0.12 -19.17 -13.77
C SER A 53 -1.60 -18.80 -13.65
N HIS A 54 -2.04 -18.36 -12.46
CA HIS A 54 -3.41 -17.86 -12.27
C HIS A 54 -3.66 -16.50 -12.94
N GLY A 55 -2.58 -15.71 -13.24
CA GLY A 55 -2.66 -14.45 -13.97
C GLY A 55 -3.43 -13.34 -13.27
N MET A 56 -3.46 -13.31 -11.92
CA MET A 56 -4.21 -12.29 -11.17
C MET A 56 -3.34 -11.10 -10.74
N PHE A 57 -2.05 -11.30 -10.55
CA PHE A 57 -1.10 -10.25 -10.19
C PHE A 57 0.31 -10.62 -10.61
N GLN A 58 1.20 -9.65 -10.55
CA GLN A 58 2.62 -9.80 -10.82
C GLN A 58 3.41 -9.36 -9.58
N SER A 59 4.44 -10.13 -9.21
CA SER A 59 5.30 -9.81 -8.06
C SER A 59 6.67 -9.33 -8.50
N VAL A 60 7.16 -8.30 -7.82
CA VAL A 60 8.47 -7.69 -8.01
C VAL A 60 9.39 -8.08 -6.85
N TYR A 61 10.59 -8.52 -7.18
CA TYR A 61 11.64 -8.93 -6.25
C TYR A 61 12.86 -8.02 -6.38
N ASP A 62 13.67 -7.95 -5.34
CA ASP A 62 14.93 -7.20 -5.32
C ASP A 62 16.05 -7.87 -6.12
N TYR A 63 15.95 -9.17 -6.33
CA TYR A 63 16.87 -10.02 -7.06
C TYR A 63 16.11 -11.06 -7.87
N ALA A 64 16.81 -11.85 -8.69
CA ALA A 64 16.19 -12.93 -9.46
C ALA A 64 15.31 -13.82 -8.55
N TYR A 65 14.00 -13.93 -8.85
CA TYR A 65 13.03 -14.57 -7.97
C TYR A 65 13.27 -16.09 -7.76
N LEU A 66 14.05 -16.71 -8.62
CA LEU A 66 14.49 -18.10 -8.47
C LEU A 66 15.72 -18.24 -7.55
N SER A 67 16.33 -17.14 -7.13
CA SER A 67 17.43 -17.14 -6.20
C SER A 67 16.93 -17.32 -4.76
N SER A 68 17.68 -18.07 -3.96
CA SER A 68 17.41 -18.24 -2.53
C SER A 68 17.56 -16.97 -1.70
N SER A 69 18.19 -15.93 -2.27
CA SER A 69 18.43 -14.63 -1.63
C SER A 69 17.48 -13.53 -2.10
N SER A 70 16.49 -13.83 -2.93
CA SER A 70 15.53 -12.85 -3.40
C SER A 70 14.48 -12.53 -2.34
N ASN A 71 14.19 -11.23 -2.19
CA ASN A 71 13.12 -10.76 -1.30
C ASN A 71 11.99 -10.15 -2.14
N HIS A 72 10.77 -10.44 -1.73
CA HIS A 72 9.59 -9.84 -2.32
C HIS A 72 9.47 -8.37 -1.90
N ILE A 73 9.26 -7.46 -2.87
CA ILE A 73 9.19 -6.03 -2.65
C ILE A 73 7.73 -5.53 -2.69
N PHE A 74 7.05 -5.74 -3.81
CA PHE A 74 5.64 -5.37 -3.96
C PHE A 74 4.95 -6.19 -5.06
N ASP A 75 3.62 -6.22 -5.01
CA ASP A 75 2.78 -6.80 -6.05
C ASP A 75 2.07 -5.71 -6.83
N VAL A 76 1.83 -5.98 -8.10
CA VAL A 76 1.07 -5.12 -9.00
C VAL A 76 -0.10 -5.89 -9.56
N THR A 77 -1.27 -5.27 -9.51
CA THR A 77 -2.46 -5.76 -10.21
C THR A 77 -3.34 -4.59 -10.63
N LEU A 78 -4.41 -4.90 -11.34
CA LEU A 78 -5.39 -3.90 -11.75
C LEU A 78 -6.79 -4.47 -11.69
N GLY A 79 -7.74 -3.57 -11.61
CA GLY A 79 -9.14 -3.91 -11.66
C GLY A 79 -9.98 -2.74 -12.14
N TYR A 80 -11.20 -3.03 -12.50
CA TYR A 80 -12.19 -2.00 -12.77
C TYR A 80 -13.55 -2.40 -12.22
N SER A 81 -14.31 -1.37 -11.83
CA SER A 81 -15.66 -1.52 -11.29
C SER A 81 -16.60 -2.15 -12.29
N SER A 82 -17.60 -2.87 -11.80
CA SER A 82 -18.72 -3.34 -12.63
C SER A 82 -19.47 -2.21 -13.33
N ASN A 83 -19.37 -0.98 -12.82
CA ASN A 83 -19.96 0.23 -13.41
C ASN A 83 -19.02 0.93 -14.41
N SER A 84 -17.83 0.38 -14.67
CA SER A 84 -16.93 0.90 -15.69
C SER A 84 -17.48 0.66 -17.10
N PRO A 85 -17.24 1.57 -18.07
CA PRO A 85 -17.52 1.32 -19.48
C PRO A 85 -16.86 0.04 -20.02
N LEU A 86 -15.77 -0.41 -19.37
CA LEU A 86 -15.04 -1.62 -19.73
C LEU A 86 -15.74 -2.91 -19.30
N SER A 87 -16.71 -2.84 -18.40
CA SER A 87 -17.38 -4.00 -17.83
C SER A 87 -18.33 -4.72 -18.79
N SER A 88 -18.65 -4.11 -19.94
CA SER A 88 -19.63 -4.63 -20.90
C SER A 88 -19.15 -5.86 -21.71
N SER A 89 -17.86 -6.15 -21.74
CA SER A 89 -17.30 -7.30 -22.44
C SER A 89 -17.40 -8.56 -21.59
N SER A 90 -17.94 -9.64 -22.14
CA SER A 90 -18.16 -10.92 -21.42
C SER A 90 -17.03 -11.93 -21.65
N ASN A 91 -15.78 -11.53 -21.38
CA ASN A 91 -14.67 -12.48 -21.45
C ASN A 91 -14.09 -12.81 -20.06
N GLU A 92 -13.29 -13.86 -19.98
CA GLU A 92 -12.70 -14.34 -18.72
C GLU A 92 -11.75 -13.29 -18.10
N GLN A 93 -10.99 -12.57 -18.89
CA GLN A 93 -10.06 -11.54 -18.41
C GLN A 93 -10.81 -10.37 -17.80
N ASN A 94 -11.95 -10.01 -18.40
CA ASN A 94 -12.83 -8.99 -17.88
C ASN A 94 -13.38 -9.37 -16.51
N ALA A 95 -13.92 -10.57 -16.37
CA ALA A 95 -14.44 -11.09 -15.11
C ALA A 95 -13.36 -11.10 -14.00
N LYS A 96 -12.13 -11.50 -14.31
CA LYS A 96 -11.02 -11.48 -13.37
C LYS A 96 -10.73 -10.07 -12.84
N LYS A 97 -10.70 -9.06 -13.71
CA LYS A 97 -10.42 -7.66 -13.33
C LYS A 97 -11.52 -7.07 -12.46
N ILE A 98 -12.78 -7.36 -12.78
CA ILE A 98 -13.92 -6.95 -11.96
C ILE A 98 -13.86 -7.62 -10.58
N ASN A 99 -13.55 -8.91 -10.52
CA ASN A 99 -13.44 -9.63 -9.25
C ASN A 99 -12.31 -9.07 -8.39
N ILE A 100 -11.14 -8.77 -8.98
CA ILE A 100 -10.01 -8.15 -8.27
C ILE A 100 -10.44 -6.80 -7.68
N TYR A 101 -11.12 -5.96 -8.48
CA TYR A 101 -11.61 -4.68 -8.00
C TYR A 101 -12.55 -4.84 -6.81
N ASN A 102 -13.52 -5.74 -6.93
CA ASN A 102 -14.50 -5.98 -5.88
C ASN A 102 -13.87 -6.55 -4.60
N GLU A 103 -12.94 -7.50 -4.72
CA GLU A 103 -12.22 -8.06 -3.56
C GLU A 103 -11.38 -7.01 -2.85
N MET A 104 -10.66 -6.18 -3.60
CA MET A 104 -9.88 -5.09 -3.04
C MET A 104 -10.76 -4.02 -2.39
N ALA A 105 -11.86 -3.64 -3.04
CA ALA A 105 -12.81 -2.68 -2.50
C ALA A 105 -13.46 -3.21 -1.22
N GLN A 106 -13.93 -4.45 -1.21
CA GLN A 106 -14.50 -5.08 -0.02
C GLN A 106 -13.51 -5.14 1.15
N THR A 107 -12.24 -5.41 0.85
CA THR A 107 -11.21 -5.54 1.90
C THR A 107 -10.77 -4.18 2.43
N LEU A 108 -10.65 -3.18 1.58
CA LEU A 108 -10.10 -1.88 1.94
C LEU A 108 -11.19 -0.89 2.39
N LEU A 109 -12.31 -0.85 1.71
CA LEU A 109 -13.40 0.10 1.98
C LEU A 109 -14.53 -0.53 2.78
N GLY A 110 -14.94 -1.75 2.40
CA GLY A 110 -16.08 -2.44 2.99
C GLY A 110 -17.34 -2.34 2.15
N TYR A 111 -18.45 -2.09 2.81
CA TYR A 111 -19.79 -2.01 2.18
C TYR A 111 -20.43 -0.66 2.42
N ASP A 112 -21.23 -0.23 1.48
CA ASP A 112 -22.06 0.95 1.59
C ASP A 112 -23.27 0.73 2.54
N LEU A 113 -24.06 1.78 2.73
CA LEU A 113 -25.27 1.71 3.58
C LEU A 113 -26.36 0.79 3.04
N THR A 114 -26.30 0.43 1.77
CA THR A 114 -27.26 -0.48 1.11
C THR A 114 -26.82 -1.95 1.18
N GLY A 115 -25.57 -2.20 1.61
CA GLY A 115 -24.96 -3.51 1.66
C GLY A 115 -24.29 -3.93 0.36
N ALA A 116 -24.13 -3.02 -0.60
CA ALA A 116 -23.31 -3.24 -1.78
C ALA A 116 -21.82 -2.97 -1.47
N ILE A 117 -20.91 -3.52 -2.28
CA ILE A 117 -19.48 -3.23 -2.13
C ILE A 117 -19.23 -1.77 -2.49
N GLU A 118 -18.54 -1.05 -1.60
CA GLU A 118 -18.17 0.35 -1.80
C GLU A 118 -17.25 0.51 -3.02
N VAL A 119 -17.35 1.64 -3.73
CA VAL A 119 -16.53 1.95 -4.90
C VAL A 119 -15.38 2.86 -4.48
N PHE A 120 -14.19 2.67 -5.06
CA PHE A 120 -13.09 3.60 -4.81
C PHE A 120 -13.43 4.99 -5.36
N GLU A 121 -13.22 5.99 -4.53
CA GLU A 121 -13.32 7.41 -4.88
C GLU A 121 -11.99 8.10 -4.62
N ASN A 122 -11.70 9.13 -5.37
CA ASN A 122 -10.43 9.82 -5.24
C ASN A 122 -10.35 10.70 -3.98
N ASP A 123 -11.48 11.05 -3.38
CA ASP A 123 -11.60 11.79 -2.11
C ASP A 123 -12.15 10.92 -0.97
N LEU A 124 -12.58 9.69 -1.26
CA LEU A 124 -13.22 8.75 -0.32
C LEU A 124 -14.36 9.38 0.48
N ASN A 125 -15.12 10.26 -0.16
CA ASN A 125 -16.33 10.84 0.38
C ASN A 125 -17.52 9.93 0.05
N THR A 126 -17.74 8.90 0.84
CA THR A 126 -18.82 7.91 0.64
C THR A 126 -20.24 8.48 0.76
N SER A 127 -20.40 9.80 0.85
CA SER A 127 -21.70 10.46 0.94
C SER A 127 -22.26 10.91 -0.40
N ASP A 128 -21.42 10.94 -1.43
CA ASP A 128 -21.82 11.33 -2.76
C ASP A 128 -21.16 10.42 -3.81
N ASP A 129 -21.78 9.79 -4.67
CA ASP A 129 -21.21 8.93 -5.72
C ASP A 129 -20.38 9.74 -6.77
N SER A 130 -19.72 10.83 -6.35
CA SER A 130 -18.89 11.64 -7.21
C SER A 130 -17.44 11.14 -7.22
N ASN A 131 -16.68 11.51 -8.24
CA ASN A 131 -15.24 11.25 -8.29
C ASN A 131 -14.80 9.77 -8.22
N GLN A 132 -15.64 8.85 -8.67
CA GLN A 132 -15.37 7.42 -8.65
C GLN A 132 -14.15 7.05 -9.50
N MET A 133 -13.24 6.29 -8.91
CA MET A 133 -12.12 5.64 -9.59
C MET A 133 -12.57 4.27 -10.10
N ARG A 134 -13.11 4.22 -11.30
CA ARG A 134 -13.69 3.00 -11.86
C ARG A 134 -12.66 2.04 -12.43
N GLU A 135 -11.53 2.55 -12.85
CA GLU A 135 -10.38 1.80 -13.37
C GLU A 135 -9.16 2.16 -12.52
N VAL A 136 -8.54 1.17 -11.88
CA VAL A 136 -7.46 1.39 -10.92
C VAL A 136 -6.35 0.37 -11.03
N PHE A 137 -5.15 0.82 -10.67
CA PHE A 137 -4.01 -0.05 -10.37
C PHE A 137 -3.83 -0.18 -8.87
N PHE A 138 -3.51 -1.38 -8.44
CA PHE A 138 -3.19 -1.69 -7.06
C PHE A 138 -1.70 -2.01 -6.93
N LEU A 139 -1.04 -1.33 -6.02
CA LEU A 139 0.34 -1.60 -5.61
C LEU A 139 0.29 -2.06 -4.16
N ASN A 140 0.58 -3.34 -3.94
CA ASN A 140 0.54 -3.96 -2.61
C ASN A 140 1.97 -4.18 -2.11
N PHE A 141 2.35 -3.50 -1.03
CA PHE A 141 3.72 -3.51 -0.52
C PHE A 141 3.97 -4.74 0.36
N SER A 142 5.18 -5.27 0.28
CA SER A 142 5.59 -6.36 1.16
C SER A 142 5.39 -5.99 2.63
N ARG A 143 4.73 -6.87 3.38
CA ARG A 143 4.48 -6.67 4.81
C ARG A 143 5.76 -6.54 5.63
N LEU A 144 6.82 -7.22 5.22
CA LEU A 144 8.12 -7.12 5.88
C LEU A 144 8.74 -5.72 5.77
N LEU A 145 8.45 -5.00 4.68
CA LEU A 145 8.94 -3.64 4.46
C LEU A 145 8.00 -2.60 5.10
N THR A 146 6.70 -2.82 5.02
CA THR A 146 5.69 -1.91 5.59
C THR A 146 5.68 -1.92 7.11
N LYS A 147 6.02 -3.06 7.74
CA LYS A 147 5.93 -3.28 9.19
C LYS A 147 4.49 -3.10 9.67
N ASP A 148 4.25 -2.18 10.63
CA ASP A 148 2.91 -1.94 11.14
C ASP A 148 2.09 -1.08 10.19
N GLN A 149 2.72 -0.05 9.61
CA GLN A 149 2.07 0.82 8.63
C GLN A 149 3.07 1.66 7.82
N VAL A 150 2.63 2.15 6.69
CA VAL A 150 3.31 3.24 5.96
C VAL A 150 3.17 4.52 6.78
N LYS A 151 4.25 5.29 6.95
CA LYS A 151 4.22 6.57 7.65
C LYS A 151 3.45 7.61 6.83
N LYS A 152 2.47 8.26 7.44
CA LYS A 152 1.68 9.32 6.82
C LYS A 152 2.59 10.46 6.33
N GLY A 153 2.31 10.97 5.13
CA GLY A 153 3.06 12.07 4.51
C GLY A 153 4.45 11.68 3.97
N SER A 154 4.74 10.39 3.83
CA SER A 154 6.05 9.93 3.35
C SER A 154 6.00 9.17 2.03
N PHE A 155 4.83 8.91 1.51
CA PHE A 155 4.67 8.16 0.27
C PHE A 155 5.04 9.00 -0.95
N SER A 156 5.81 8.43 -1.86
CA SER A 156 6.18 9.05 -3.12
C SER A 156 6.24 8.01 -4.22
N LEU A 157 5.47 8.22 -5.28
CA LEU A 157 5.45 7.41 -6.49
C LEU A 157 5.73 8.32 -7.68
N GLN A 158 6.81 8.06 -8.39
CA GLN A 158 7.22 8.78 -9.58
C GLN A 158 6.99 7.91 -10.81
N ILE A 159 6.25 8.43 -11.79
CA ILE A 159 5.85 7.71 -12.99
C ILE A 159 6.42 8.43 -14.22
N GLY A 160 7.13 7.70 -15.07
CA GLY A 160 7.64 8.21 -16.32
C GLY A 160 6.53 8.44 -17.36
N THR A 161 6.65 9.50 -18.13
CA THR A 161 5.69 9.91 -19.17
C THR A 161 6.25 9.82 -20.57
N GLY A 162 7.46 9.30 -20.73
CA GLY A 162 8.09 9.06 -22.03
C GLY A 162 7.37 7.98 -22.87
N SER A 163 7.98 7.63 -24.01
CA SER A 163 7.47 6.55 -24.84
C SER A 163 7.53 5.21 -24.10
N TRP A 164 6.83 4.21 -24.62
CA TRP A 164 6.89 2.87 -24.07
C TRP A 164 8.30 2.28 -24.00
N THR A 165 9.09 2.48 -25.06
CA THR A 165 10.46 1.96 -25.15
C THR A 165 11.43 2.70 -24.25
N ASP A 166 11.14 3.95 -23.93
CA ASP A 166 11.95 4.76 -23.04
C ASP A 166 11.06 5.76 -22.28
N PRO A 167 10.39 5.33 -21.22
CA PRO A 167 9.47 6.16 -20.47
C PRO A 167 10.15 7.32 -19.73
N PHE A 168 11.47 7.34 -19.63
CA PHE A 168 12.23 8.29 -18.80
C PHE A 168 13.09 9.28 -19.60
N VAL A 169 13.10 9.22 -20.95
CA VAL A 169 14.02 10.01 -21.81
C VAL A 169 13.80 11.53 -21.72
N THR A 170 12.60 12.01 -21.57
CA THR A 170 12.30 13.44 -21.77
C THR A 170 12.28 14.27 -20.50
N ALA A 171 12.14 13.67 -19.39
CA ALA A 171 12.31 14.26 -18.04
C ALA A 171 12.36 13.11 -17.07
N PRO A 172 13.19 13.16 -16.06
CA PRO A 172 13.31 12.03 -15.13
C PRO A 172 11.99 11.71 -14.43
N VAL A 173 11.01 12.62 -14.44
CA VAL A 173 9.76 12.44 -13.74
C VAL A 173 8.62 13.15 -14.46
N GLY A 174 7.74 12.38 -15.08
CA GLY A 174 6.53 12.96 -15.68
C GLY A 174 5.49 13.35 -14.65
N VAL A 175 5.22 12.46 -13.70
CA VAL A 175 4.21 12.63 -12.66
C VAL A 175 4.77 12.11 -11.34
N THR A 176 4.69 12.93 -10.31
CA THR A 176 5.00 12.50 -8.93
C THR A 176 3.73 12.55 -8.10
N LEU A 177 3.36 11.41 -7.55
CA LEU A 177 2.23 11.27 -6.63
C LEU A 177 2.75 11.26 -5.20
N THR A 178 2.17 12.10 -4.35
CA THR A 178 2.52 12.19 -2.94
C THR A 178 1.28 12.31 -2.06
N ASP A 179 1.41 11.88 -0.82
CA ASP A 179 0.38 12.00 0.22
C ASP A 179 0.62 13.17 1.16
N LEU A 180 1.25 14.26 0.68
CA LEU A 180 1.65 15.43 1.50
C LEU A 180 0.50 16.12 2.24
N SER A 181 -0.73 16.03 1.74
CA SER A 181 -1.91 16.57 2.42
C SER A 181 -2.48 15.63 3.50
N ALA A 182 -1.90 14.46 3.67
CA ALA A 182 -2.29 13.50 4.70
C ALA A 182 -1.86 13.90 6.13
N SER A 183 -1.51 15.18 6.34
CA SER A 183 -1.23 15.68 7.66
C SER A 183 -2.50 15.65 8.53
N ASP A 184 -2.56 14.69 9.39
CA ASP A 184 -3.34 14.57 10.62
C ASP A 184 -4.86 14.45 10.56
N THR A 185 -5.58 14.91 9.56
CA THR A 185 -7.06 14.96 9.63
C THR A 185 -7.81 14.56 8.37
N GLN A 186 -7.17 14.50 7.25
CA GLN A 186 -7.78 13.96 6.03
C GLN A 186 -7.49 12.46 5.95
N GLY A 187 -8.52 11.65 5.99
CA GLY A 187 -8.38 10.22 5.89
C GLY A 187 -8.67 9.46 7.17
N THR A 188 -9.46 10.03 8.03
CA THR A 188 -10.11 9.31 9.14
C THR A 188 -11.61 9.18 8.89
N ASN A 189 -11.99 8.65 7.74
CA ASN A 189 -13.36 8.19 7.60
C ASN A 189 -13.49 6.92 8.46
N SER A 190 -14.23 7.02 9.55
CA SER A 190 -14.42 5.92 10.50
C SER A 190 -15.17 4.72 9.90
N THR A 191 -15.69 4.85 8.71
CA THR A 191 -16.40 3.78 7.98
C THR A 191 -15.45 2.92 7.14
N ILE A 192 -14.22 3.37 6.87
CA ILE A 192 -13.24 2.63 6.08
C ILE A 192 -12.65 1.48 6.89
N VAL A 193 -12.82 0.26 6.40
CA VAL A 193 -12.42 -0.98 7.08
C VAL A 193 -10.91 -1.09 7.27
N SER A 194 -10.12 -0.64 6.30
CA SER A 194 -8.65 -0.73 6.34
C SER A 194 -7.97 0.30 7.25
N GLY A 195 -8.74 1.16 7.91
CA GLY A 195 -8.22 2.19 8.82
C GLY A 195 -7.76 3.45 8.11
N ASP A 196 -6.72 4.09 8.63
CA ASP A 196 -6.24 5.36 8.14
C ASP A 196 -5.72 5.29 6.70
N TYR A 197 -6.07 6.29 5.90
CA TYR A 197 -5.65 6.41 4.51
C TYR A 197 -5.14 7.82 4.19
N GLY A 198 -4.48 7.99 3.06
CA GLY A 198 -4.04 9.28 2.53
C GLY A 198 -4.40 9.42 1.06
N LEU A 199 -4.83 10.61 0.68
CA LEU A 199 -5.12 10.92 -0.71
C LEU A 199 -3.82 11.24 -1.46
N LEU A 200 -3.68 10.71 -2.67
CA LEU A 200 -2.51 10.91 -3.52
C LEU A 200 -2.77 12.04 -4.51
N TYR A 201 -1.92 13.04 -4.48
CA TYR A 201 -1.98 14.19 -5.37
C TYR A 201 -0.80 14.21 -6.32
N HIS A 202 -1.06 14.68 -7.54
CA HIS A 202 -0.02 14.95 -8.50
C HIS A 202 0.71 16.27 -8.14
N SER A 203 1.95 16.19 -7.72
CA SER A 203 2.76 17.37 -7.44
C SER A 203 3.25 18.02 -8.75
N PRO A 204 3.12 19.36 -8.95
CA PRO A 204 2.64 20.36 -7.98
C PRO A 204 1.12 20.62 -7.99
N PHE A 205 0.33 19.82 -8.72
CA PHE A 205 -1.11 20.01 -8.87
C PHE A 205 -1.86 19.33 -7.72
N THR A 206 -2.50 20.09 -6.87
CA THR A 206 -3.22 19.59 -5.69
C THR A 206 -4.73 19.68 -5.81
N ALA A 207 -5.26 20.02 -6.99
CA ALA A 207 -6.68 20.30 -7.17
C ALA A 207 -7.58 19.07 -7.11
N SER A 208 -7.05 17.90 -7.49
CA SER A 208 -7.81 16.65 -7.46
C SER A 208 -6.87 15.51 -7.09
N ALA A 209 -7.30 14.65 -6.19
CA ALA A 209 -6.59 13.43 -5.88
C ALA A 209 -6.70 12.45 -7.06
N VAL A 210 -5.66 11.65 -7.26
CA VAL A 210 -5.54 10.67 -8.34
C VAL A 210 -5.32 9.26 -7.81
N GLY A 211 -5.47 9.09 -6.53
CA GLY A 211 -5.31 7.80 -5.87
C GLY A 211 -5.39 7.92 -4.36
N VAL A 212 -5.26 6.80 -3.71
CA VAL A 212 -5.35 6.66 -2.25
C VAL A 212 -4.28 5.68 -1.78
N VAL A 213 -3.65 5.95 -0.66
CA VAL A 213 -2.78 4.99 0.04
C VAL A 213 -3.40 4.59 1.37
N PHE A 214 -3.54 3.30 1.60
CA PHE A 214 -4.02 2.72 2.85
C PHE A 214 -2.82 2.33 3.70
N TYR A 215 -2.57 3.09 4.75
CA TYR A 215 -1.32 3.02 5.52
C TYR A 215 -1.12 1.69 6.24
N GLN A 216 -2.14 1.18 6.90
CA GLN A 216 -2.06 -0.07 7.65
C GLN A 216 -2.08 -1.30 6.74
N ALA A 217 -2.87 -1.24 5.66
CA ALA A 217 -2.90 -2.30 4.66
C ALA A 217 -1.60 -2.38 3.86
N GLY A 218 -0.90 -1.25 3.67
CA GLY A 218 0.28 -1.17 2.81
C GLY A 218 -0.08 -1.30 1.33
N VAL A 219 -1.18 -0.67 0.92
CA VAL A 219 -1.70 -0.71 -0.45
C VAL A 219 -1.88 0.69 -0.97
N ALA A 220 -1.37 0.97 -2.16
CA ALA A 220 -1.68 2.17 -2.91
C ALA A 220 -2.62 1.83 -4.08
N VAL A 221 -3.66 2.64 -4.24
CA VAL A 221 -4.65 2.56 -5.32
C VAL A 221 -4.50 3.80 -6.17
N VAL A 222 -4.22 3.63 -7.45
CA VAL A 222 -3.96 4.73 -8.38
C VAL A 222 -4.95 4.65 -9.52
N THR A 223 -5.65 5.76 -9.81
CA THR A 223 -6.60 5.79 -10.92
C THR A 223 -5.88 5.68 -12.26
N ALA A 224 -6.48 4.93 -13.16
CA ALA A 224 -5.99 4.82 -14.53
C ALA A 224 -6.13 6.13 -15.32
N SER A 225 -7.01 7.02 -14.91
CA SER A 225 -7.26 8.31 -15.57
C SER A 225 -6.03 9.25 -15.57
N ILE A 226 -5.06 9.03 -14.69
CA ILE A 226 -3.81 9.79 -14.66
C ILE A 226 -3.07 9.68 -15.99
N PHE A 227 -3.19 8.58 -16.69
CA PHE A 227 -2.55 8.35 -17.97
C PHE A 227 -3.32 9.00 -19.13
N ALA A 228 -4.58 9.30 -18.96
CA ALA A 228 -5.39 10.01 -19.95
C ALA A 228 -5.08 11.51 -20.00
N SER A 229 -4.72 12.12 -18.88
CA SER A 229 -4.42 13.54 -18.77
C SER A 229 -2.92 13.86 -18.86
N ALA A 230 -2.07 12.90 -18.53
CA ALA A 230 -0.66 13.02 -18.85
C ALA A 230 -0.54 12.93 -20.38
N SER A 231 0.05 13.92 -21.03
CA SER A 231 0.50 13.79 -22.40
C SER A 231 1.61 12.72 -22.44
N VAL A 232 1.21 11.48 -22.29
CA VAL A 232 2.05 10.32 -22.49
C VAL A 232 2.30 10.31 -23.98
N ALA A 233 3.41 10.91 -24.37
CA ALA A 233 3.74 11.09 -25.75
C ALA A 233 3.66 9.74 -26.47
N ASN A 234 2.78 9.70 -27.43
CA ASN A 234 2.66 8.73 -28.51
C ASN A 234 3.49 7.47 -28.25
N ALA A 235 2.87 6.51 -27.62
CA ALA A 235 3.34 5.17 -27.76
C ALA A 235 3.35 4.85 -29.24
N SER A 236 4.49 5.02 -29.87
CA SER A 236 4.67 4.51 -31.22
C SER A 236 4.36 3.04 -31.18
N THR A 237 3.54 2.61 -32.12
CA THR A 237 3.09 1.24 -32.31
C THR A 237 4.12 0.23 -31.83
N PRO A 238 3.79 -0.61 -30.85
CA PRO A 238 4.72 -1.62 -30.39
C PRO A 238 5.04 -2.53 -31.54
N ALA A 239 6.31 -2.78 -31.74
CA ALA A 239 6.70 -3.87 -32.59
C ALA A 239 6.16 -5.16 -31.95
N SER A 240 5.08 -5.69 -32.52
CA SER A 240 4.49 -6.99 -32.22
C SER A 240 4.31 -7.34 -30.75
N GLY A 241 3.26 -6.89 -30.15
CA GLY A 241 2.82 -7.49 -28.89
C GLY A 241 2.24 -6.48 -27.95
N SER A 242 1.03 -6.46 -27.86
CA SER A 242 0.08 -6.31 -26.72
C SER A 242 0.53 -5.53 -25.47
N GLN A 243 1.69 -4.93 -25.37
CA GLN A 243 2.23 -4.46 -24.09
C GLN A 243 2.22 -2.95 -23.94
N ASP A 244 2.11 -2.22 -25.01
CA ASP A 244 2.11 -0.78 -24.97
C ASP A 244 0.73 -0.23 -25.15
N GLN A 245 -0.01 -0.31 -24.11
CA GLN A 245 -1.42 -0.10 -24.22
C GLN A 245 -1.94 0.91 -23.20
N PHE A 246 -1.05 1.80 -22.75
CA PHE A 246 -1.48 2.84 -21.83
C PHE A 246 -2.12 4.03 -22.51
N ASN A 247 -1.80 4.25 -23.77
CA ASN A 247 -2.24 5.44 -24.44
C ASN A 247 -2.42 5.19 -25.94
N ASP A 248 -3.52 5.60 -26.50
CA ASP A 248 -3.65 5.74 -27.93
C ASP A 248 -3.01 7.06 -28.40
N ASN A 249 -2.92 7.24 -29.70
CA ASN A 249 -2.36 8.46 -30.30
C ASN A 249 -3.13 9.75 -29.93
N ASN A 250 -4.24 9.65 -29.21
CA ASN A 250 -5.08 10.77 -28.79
C ASN A 250 -4.92 11.14 -27.31
N GLY A 251 -3.98 10.53 -26.59
CA GLY A 251 -3.83 10.76 -25.17
C GLY A 251 -4.87 10.02 -24.30
N THR A 252 -5.69 9.19 -24.89
CA THR A 252 -6.66 8.34 -24.20
C THR A 252 -5.93 7.08 -23.73
N MET A 253 -6.25 6.62 -22.54
CA MET A 253 -5.70 5.39 -22.05
C MET A 253 -6.10 4.23 -22.96
N TYR A 254 -5.14 3.59 -23.56
CA TYR A 254 -5.42 2.47 -24.44
C TYR A 254 -6.08 1.36 -23.62
N GLY A 255 -7.22 0.94 -24.03
CA GLY A 255 -7.99 -0.05 -23.31
C GLY A 255 -9.18 0.47 -22.56
N ILE A 256 -9.31 1.78 -22.33
CA ILE A 256 -10.61 2.35 -21.96
C ILE A 256 -11.61 2.17 -23.11
N THR A 257 -11.14 2.09 -24.34
CA THR A 257 -11.98 1.93 -25.54
C THR A 257 -12.07 0.51 -26.11
N GLY A 258 -11.54 -0.52 -25.45
CA GLY A 258 -11.77 -1.90 -25.86
C GLY A 258 -10.61 -2.88 -25.74
N SER A 259 -9.38 -2.48 -25.99
CA SER A 259 -8.26 -3.45 -25.95
C SER A 259 -7.90 -3.90 -24.55
N TRP A 260 -8.17 -3.07 -23.55
CA TRP A 260 -7.85 -3.39 -22.15
C TRP A 260 -8.72 -4.52 -21.59
N THR A 261 -9.90 -4.70 -22.13
CA THR A 261 -10.78 -5.76 -21.72
C THR A 261 -10.23 -7.14 -22.06
N ASP A 262 -9.54 -7.25 -23.20
CA ASP A 262 -9.07 -8.53 -23.75
C ASP A 262 -7.64 -8.88 -23.35
N LEU A 263 -6.86 -7.89 -22.87
CA LEU A 263 -5.48 -8.10 -22.46
C LEU A 263 -5.40 -8.87 -21.14
N PRO A 264 -4.42 -9.78 -21.02
CA PRO A 264 -4.14 -10.44 -19.74
C PRO A 264 -3.65 -9.41 -18.70
N ILE A 265 -3.94 -9.68 -17.44
CA ILE A 265 -3.55 -8.81 -16.32
C ILE A 265 -2.03 -8.60 -16.29
N SER A 266 -1.24 -9.63 -16.60
CA SER A 266 0.22 -9.55 -16.64
C SER A 266 0.72 -8.46 -17.59
N SER A 267 0.15 -8.34 -18.79
CA SER A 267 0.55 -7.31 -19.75
C SER A 267 0.24 -5.90 -19.24
N SER A 268 -0.90 -5.73 -18.56
CA SER A 268 -1.27 -4.45 -17.98
C SER A 268 -0.40 -4.11 -16.74
N CYS A 269 -0.01 -5.13 -15.97
CA CYS A 269 0.95 -4.96 -14.88
C CYS A 269 2.33 -4.56 -15.40
N ASP A 270 2.80 -5.18 -16.49
CA ASP A 270 4.06 -4.81 -17.14
C ASP A 270 4.04 -3.34 -17.58
N ALA A 271 2.93 -2.91 -18.13
CA ALA A 271 2.78 -1.55 -18.61
C ALA A 271 2.89 -0.51 -17.48
N ILE A 272 2.23 -0.66 -16.34
CA ILE A 272 2.38 0.27 -15.20
C ILE A 272 3.76 0.13 -14.55
N ARG A 273 4.23 -1.09 -14.33
CA ARG A 273 5.48 -1.37 -13.65
C ARG A 273 6.67 -0.69 -14.37
N ARG A 274 6.75 -0.81 -15.68
CA ARG A 274 7.83 -0.21 -16.49
C ARG A 274 7.84 1.30 -16.46
N ARG A 275 6.75 1.94 -16.06
CA ARG A 275 6.64 3.39 -15.90
C ARG A 275 6.95 3.89 -14.50
N ILE A 276 7.06 2.99 -13.52
CA ILE A 276 7.44 3.36 -12.16
C ILE A 276 8.94 3.67 -12.13
N TYR A 277 9.29 4.96 -12.01
CA TYR A 277 10.67 5.41 -11.88
C TYR A 277 11.18 5.25 -10.46
N ASN A 278 10.41 5.74 -9.50
CA ASN A 278 10.75 5.64 -8.09
C ASN A 278 9.48 5.41 -7.28
N LEU A 279 9.56 4.47 -6.35
CA LEU A 279 8.52 4.20 -5.38
C LEU A 279 9.20 4.09 -4.02
N SER A 280 8.82 4.98 -3.11
CA SER A 280 9.43 5.05 -1.78
C SER A 280 8.44 5.53 -0.74
N TYR A 281 8.65 5.12 0.50
CA TYR A 281 7.94 5.59 1.68
C TYR A 281 8.79 5.35 2.93
N ASN A 282 8.37 5.88 4.06
CA ASN A 282 8.90 5.47 5.35
C ASN A 282 7.93 4.50 6.00
N ASN A 283 8.45 3.46 6.62
CA ASN A 283 7.62 2.58 7.44
C ASN A 283 7.48 3.10 8.87
N THR A 284 6.61 2.48 9.62
CA THR A 284 6.43 2.72 11.05
C THR A 284 6.43 1.38 11.77
N THR A 285 7.24 1.29 12.82
CA THR A 285 7.19 0.19 13.80
C THR A 285 6.75 0.77 15.13
N GLU A 286 5.67 0.22 15.67
CA GLU A 286 5.10 0.63 16.95
C GLU A 286 5.58 -0.28 18.06
N ILE A 287 6.24 0.30 19.06
CA ILE A 287 6.68 -0.40 20.26
C ILE A 287 5.86 0.08 21.44
N ASN A 288 5.02 -0.79 21.95
CA ASN A 288 4.23 -0.55 23.15
C ASN A 288 4.92 -1.22 24.36
N SER A 289 5.15 -0.45 25.40
CA SER A 289 5.76 -0.92 26.63
C SER A 289 4.89 -0.58 27.81
N THR A 290 4.68 -1.55 28.71
CA THR A 290 3.95 -1.34 29.97
C THR A 290 4.86 -1.71 31.12
N ILE A 291 5.09 -0.74 32.00
CA ILE A 291 5.92 -0.92 33.21
C ILE A 291 4.98 -0.99 34.42
N TYR A 292 5.13 -2.05 35.17
CA TYR A 292 4.43 -2.26 36.44
C TYR A 292 5.38 -2.01 37.59
N PHE A 293 5.07 -1.01 38.42
CA PHE A 293 5.83 -0.73 39.65
C PHE A 293 5.27 -1.54 40.80
N CYS A 294 5.97 -2.60 41.20
CA CYS A 294 5.61 -3.41 42.32
C CYS A 294 6.33 -2.92 43.59
N ARG A 295 5.58 -2.49 44.57
CA ARG A 295 6.11 -1.97 45.82
C ARG A 295 5.91 -2.97 46.95
N ALA A 296 6.96 -3.40 47.59
CA ALA A 296 6.90 -4.19 48.80
C ALA A 296 6.99 -3.26 50.02
N SER A 297 5.86 -3.01 50.66
CA SER A 297 5.80 -2.18 51.88
C SER A 297 6.41 -2.92 53.07
N SER A 298 7.30 -2.23 53.78
CA SER A 298 8.00 -2.83 54.94
C SER A 298 7.04 -3.33 56.05
N ASN A 299 5.90 -2.69 56.18
CA ASN A 299 4.88 -3.05 57.16
C ASN A 299 3.97 -4.22 56.73
N LYS A 300 3.97 -4.57 55.42
CA LYS A 300 3.10 -5.63 54.89
C LYS A 300 3.84 -6.88 54.42
N PHE A 301 4.99 -6.71 53.81
CA PHE A 301 5.70 -7.78 53.15
C PHE A 301 7.03 -8.14 53.81
N ASN A 302 7.65 -7.24 54.56
CA ASN A 302 8.92 -7.44 55.25
C ASN A 302 8.71 -7.95 56.69
N TYR A 303 7.74 -8.85 56.89
CA TYR A 303 7.53 -9.48 58.15
C TYR A 303 7.95 -10.96 58.11
N SER A 304 8.73 -11.38 59.08
CA SER A 304 9.07 -12.77 59.28
C SER A 304 8.74 -13.21 60.69
N THR A 305 8.11 -14.35 60.80
CA THR A 305 7.90 -15.03 62.13
C THR A 305 9.17 -15.73 62.63
N ASN A 306 10.21 -15.77 61.80
CA ASN A 306 11.48 -16.35 62.16
C ASN A 306 12.28 -15.36 63.03
N THR A 307 12.45 -15.71 64.30
CA THR A 307 13.15 -14.89 65.29
C THR A 307 14.63 -14.61 64.97
N THR A 308 15.23 -15.37 64.09
CA THR A 308 16.61 -15.12 63.65
C THR A 308 16.72 -13.93 62.66
N TYR A 309 15.63 -13.56 61.99
CA TYR A 309 15.53 -12.43 61.08
C TYR A 309 15.02 -11.12 61.70
N THR A 310 14.50 -11.17 62.90
CA THR A 310 13.91 -10.01 63.56
C THR A 310 14.54 -9.79 64.91
N THR A 311 14.84 -8.53 65.26
CA THR A 311 15.16 -8.11 66.61
C THR A 311 14.06 -7.16 67.07
N GLY A 312 13.15 -7.67 67.91
CA GLY A 312 11.89 -6.97 68.19
C GLY A 312 11.00 -6.92 66.93
N SER A 313 10.53 -5.76 66.57
CA SER A 313 9.71 -5.53 65.36
C SER A 313 10.53 -5.10 64.15
N LYS A 314 11.84 -5.15 64.21
CA LYS A 314 12.72 -4.72 63.09
C LYS A 314 13.40 -5.91 62.46
N ILE A 315 13.48 -5.89 61.13
CA ILE A 315 14.30 -6.80 60.35
C ILE A 315 15.76 -6.48 60.64
N ARG A 316 16.58 -7.52 60.91
CA ARG A 316 18.02 -7.40 61.14
C ARG A 316 18.74 -6.99 59.86
#